data_933f8bbf1831de6a7fe188ff12a6af9c
#
_entry.id   933f8bbf1831de6a7fe188ff12a6af9c
#
_cell.length_a   1.000
_cell.length_b   1.000
_cell.length_c   1.000
_cell.angle_alpha   90.00
_cell.angle_beta   90.00
_cell.angle_gamma   90.00
#
_symmetry.space_group_name_H-M   'P 1'
#
loop_
_entity.id
_entity.type
_entity.pdbx_description
1 polymer ?
#
loop_
_entity_poly.entity_id
_entity_poly.type
_entity_poly.pdbx_seq_one_letter_code
_entity_poly.pdbx_strand_id
1 'polypeptide(L)'
;MYKKYLRNISMIFLCAFATFVYFKNDDVKTVKKKANMQTVIFKDQDETLIPVSVDIGVKDNKENNIRGIIETMKSKDFTQLGLYPIFNKKLELNALIMESNQLTFDFTNNFKISNNQQALDICEALSYLFCKDGISKINMKIDGKAVSSFENTTIPLSCITPNLGINNFETSTFDLYQTSSVLVYNEKEIAGKTYYIPTTTRIQNTNQTIDQKVSLLLDHFENNTKVETTKKSQLNDGLLSIYLSSRILDNSENIPPTLYSRLEKSFLSLPDVSSVHIYINNELIQEDQNVSTSIDNIVQI
;
A
#
# COMPACT_ATOMS: atom_id res chain seq x y z
N MET A 1 22.11 31.83 -51.45
CA MET A 1 21.26 30.64 -51.23
C MET A 1 21.79 29.76 -50.09
N TYR A 2 23.08 29.54 -49.94
CA TYR A 2 23.72 28.68 -48.93
C TYR A 2 23.42 29.06 -47.46
N LYS A 3 23.42 30.35 -47.08
CA LYS A 3 23.18 30.81 -45.69
C LYS A 3 21.78 30.47 -45.16
N LYS A 4 20.78 30.34 -46.03
CA LYS A 4 19.40 30.00 -45.63
C LYS A 4 19.25 28.50 -45.33
N TYR A 5 19.98 27.65 -46.06
CA TYR A 5 20.03 26.21 -45.80
C TYR A 5 20.77 25.86 -44.53
N LEU A 6 21.90 26.50 -44.25
CA LEU A 6 22.65 26.26 -43.00
C LEU A 6 21.82 26.62 -41.76
N ARG A 7 21.03 27.71 -41.81
CA ARG A 7 20.16 28.13 -40.70
C ARG A 7 19.03 27.14 -40.45
N ASN A 8 18.45 26.56 -41.48
CA ASN A 8 17.38 25.56 -41.35
C ASN A 8 17.91 24.21 -40.80
N ILE A 9 19.09 23.77 -41.24
CA ILE A 9 19.76 22.56 -40.73
C ILE A 9 20.14 22.74 -39.26
N SER A 10 20.67 23.90 -38.84
CA SER A 10 20.99 24.20 -37.43
C SER A 10 19.74 24.18 -36.57
N MET A 11 18.58 24.67 -37.07
CA MET A 11 17.32 24.68 -36.34
C MET A 11 16.74 23.28 -36.14
N ILE A 12 16.87 22.41 -37.17
CA ILE A 12 16.44 21.00 -37.07
C ILE A 12 17.31 20.23 -36.07
N PHE A 13 18.63 20.47 -36.07
CA PHE A 13 19.54 19.87 -35.06
C PHE A 13 19.26 20.37 -33.65
N LEU A 14 18.91 21.64 -33.47
CA LEU A 14 18.55 22.18 -32.17
C LEU A 14 17.23 21.60 -31.65
N CYS A 15 16.23 21.45 -32.53
CA CYS A 15 14.95 20.80 -32.15
C CYS A 15 15.13 19.31 -31.85
N ALA A 16 15.94 18.59 -32.64
CA ALA A 16 16.23 17.17 -32.38
C ALA A 16 17.05 16.98 -31.10
N PHE A 17 17.95 17.90 -30.78
CA PHE A 17 18.71 17.87 -29.54
C PHE A 17 17.83 18.22 -28.32
N ALA A 18 16.93 19.19 -28.44
CA ALA A 18 15.98 19.55 -27.41
C ALA A 18 14.98 18.41 -27.11
N THR A 19 14.47 17.73 -28.16
CA THR A 19 13.64 16.54 -27.98
C THR A 19 14.43 15.38 -27.36
N PHE A 20 15.66 15.14 -27.80
CA PHE A 20 16.52 14.10 -27.22
C PHE A 20 16.86 14.37 -25.73
N VAL A 21 17.09 15.63 -25.33
CA VAL A 21 17.33 16.02 -23.94
C VAL A 21 16.01 15.91 -23.14
N TYR A 22 14.86 16.25 -23.73
CA TYR A 22 13.57 16.16 -23.07
C TYR A 22 13.17 14.69 -22.80
N PHE A 23 13.41 13.78 -23.76
CA PHE A 23 13.14 12.34 -23.58
C PHE A 23 14.21 11.59 -22.77
N LYS A 24 15.38 12.20 -22.51
CA LYS A 24 16.44 11.56 -21.72
C LYS A 24 16.35 11.86 -20.22
N ASN A 25 15.44 12.74 -19.81
CA ASN A 25 15.26 13.14 -18.39
C ASN A 25 14.19 12.36 -17.63
N ASP A 26 13.58 11.35 -18.25
CA ASP A 26 12.68 10.41 -17.56
C ASP A 26 13.41 9.12 -17.13
N ASP A 27 14.68 9.21 -16.74
CA ASP A 27 15.24 8.19 -15.87
C ASP A 27 14.50 8.29 -14.52
N VAL A 28 13.40 7.55 -14.40
CA VAL A 28 12.78 7.23 -13.11
C VAL A 28 13.88 6.57 -12.29
N LYS A 29 14.56 7.37 -11.46
CA LYS A 29 15.53 6.85 -10.50
C LYS A 29 14.75 5.96 -9.54
N THR A 30 14.76 4.67 -9.81
CA THR A 30 14.26 3.66 -8.88
C THR A 30 15.04 3.80 -7.59
N VAL A 31 14.43 4.44 -6.60
CA VAL A 31 15.03 4.57 -5.27
C VAL A 31 14.86 3.21 -4.60
N LYS A 32 15.94 2.42 -4.57
CA LYS A 32 15.92 1.15 -3.84
C LYS A 32 15.64 1.41 -2.37
N LYS A 33 14.70 0.65 -1.80
CA LYS A 33 14.39 0.67 -0.37
C LYS A 33 15.67 0.39 0.43
N LYS A 34 16.09 1.34 1.26
CA LYS A 34 17.25 1.15 2.15
C LYS A 34 16.84 0.27 3.33
N ALA A 35 17.81 -0.42 3.94
CA ALA A 35 17.56 -1.31 5.08
C ALA A 35 16.87 -0.63 6.29
N ASN A 36 17.01 0.68 6.45
CA ASN A 36 16.44 1.45 7.57
C ASN A 36 15.05 2.01 7.28
N MET A 37 14.51 1.81 6.08
CA MET A 37 13.17 2.33 5.73
C MET A 37 12.09 1.48 6.36
N GLN A 38 11.19 2.13 7.06
CA GLN A 38 10.01 1.53 7.66
C GLN A 38 8.74 2.09 7.01
N THR A 39 7.72 1.25 6.93
CA THR A 39 6.41 1.69 6.49
C THR A 39 5.74 2.46 7.62
N VAL A 40 5.27 3.65 7.33
CA VAL A 40 4.43 4.51 8.18
C VAL A 40 3.17 4.87 7.42
N ILE A 41 2.13 5.32 8.11
CA ILE A 41 0.86 5.68 7.48
C ILE A 41 0.57 7.14 7.75
N PHE A 42 0.25 7.85 6.70
CA PHE A 42 -0.34 9.18 6.71
C PHE A 42 -1.72 9.12 6.06
N LYS A 43 -2.43 10.22 6.02
CA LYS A 43 -3.65 10.39 5.24
C LYS A 43 -3.52 11.57 4.30
N ASP A 44 -4.28 11.56 3.22
CA ASP A 44 -4.41 12.71 2.32
C ASP A 44 -5.57 13.62 2.74
N GLN A 45 -5.90 14.58 1.89
CA GLN A 45 -7.02 15.51 2.10
C GLN A 45 -8.40 14.85 2.04
N ASP A 46 -8.50 13.71 1.35
CA ASP A 46 -9.72 12.93 1.21
C ASP A 46 -9.85 11.86 2.31
N GLU A 47 -9.04 11.96 3.38
CA GLU A 47 -8.98 11.00 4.49
C GLU A 47 -8.53 9.58 4.08
N THR A 48 -7.94 9.41 2.88
CA THR A 48 -7.38 8.13 2.43
C THR A 48 -6.07 7.84 3.16
N LEU A 49 -5.93 6.64 3.72
CA LEU A 49 -4.71 6.20 4.39
C LEU A 49 -3.65 5.78 3.36
N ILE A 50 -2.47 6.35 3.47
CA ILE A 50 -1.38 6.17 2.52
C ILE A 50 -0.17 5.59 3.23
N PRO A 51 0.14 4.31 3.02
CA PRO A 51 1.39 3.73 3.47
C PRO A 51 2.57 4.31 2.68
N VAL A 52 3.58 4.81 3.37
CA VAL A 52 4.82 5.31 2.76
C VAL A 52 6.02 4.71 3.47
N SER A 53 7.11 4.50 2.73
CA SER A 53 8.39 4.05 3.26
C SER A 53 9.29 5.25 3.56
N VAL A 54 9.67 5.41 4.83
CA VAL A 54 10.46 6.52 5.35
C VAL A 54 11.67 5.98 6.10
N ASP A 55 12.80 6.65 5.99
CA ASP A 55 13.98 6.38 6.82
C ASP A 55 13.75 6.92 8.24
N ILE A 56 13.51 6.05 9.20
CA ILE A 56 13.34 6.40 10.62
C ILE A 56 14.63 6.22 11.43
N GLY A 57 15.75 6.02 10.74
CA GLY A 57 17.03 5.67 11.34
C GLY A 57 17.10 4.21 11.85
N VAL A 58 18.30 3.80 12.20
CA VAL A 58 18.53 2.45 12.77
C VAL A 58 18.00 2.42 14.21
N LYS A 59 17.22 1.37 14.53
CA LYS A 59 16.70 1.11 15.87
C LYS A 59 17.28 -0.20 16.42
N ASP A 60 17.57 -0.20 17.70
CA ASP A 60 18.30 -1.30 18.37
C ASP A 60 17.42 -2.55 18.52
N ASN A 61 16.10 -2.38 18.61
CA ASN A 61 15.17 -3.47 18.84
C ASN A 61 13.78 -3.17 18.26
N LYS A 62 12.91 -4.19 18.27
CA LYS A 62 11.55 -4.12 17.72
C LYS A 62 10.69 -3.06 18.41
N GLU A 63 10.81 -2.90 19.74
CA GLU A 63 10.05 -1.89 20.49
C GLU A 63 10.43 -0.47 20.04
N ASN A 64 11.71 -0.14 19.99
CA ASN A 64 12.19 1.17 19.55
C ASN A 64 11.83 1.44 18.10
N ASN A 65 11.79 0.40 17.25
CA ASN A 65 11.32 0.52 15.87
C ASN A 65 9.83 0.92 15.83
N ILE A 66 8.96 0.24 16.58
CA ILE A 66 7.54 0.56 16.67
C ILE A 66 7.33 1.97 17.23
N ARG A 67 8.04 2.36 18.28
CA ARG A 67 8.01 3.73 18.81
C ARG A 67 8.41 4.76 17.75
N GLY A 68 9.46 4.50 16.99
CA GLY A 68 9.91 5.36 15.88
C GLY A 68 8.84 5.51 14.78
N ILE A 69 8.15 4.43 14.43
CA ILE A 69 7.02 4.46 13.48
C ILE A 69 5.91 5.36 14.01
N ILE A 70 5.46 5.16 15.27
CA ILE A 70 4.40 5.98 15.88
C ILE A 70 4.80 7.46 15.98
N GLU A 71 6.05 7.77 16.33
CA GLU A 71 6.54 9.15 16.37
C GLU A 71 6.52 9.81 14.98
N THR A 72 6.93 9.07 13.94
CA THR A 72 6.92 9.58 12.56
C THR A 72 5.49 9.88 12.10
N MET A 73 4.51 9.04 12.45
CA MET A 73 3.09 9.23 12.09
C MET A 73 2.42 10.44 12.76
N LYS A 74 3.12 11.12 13.69
CA LYS A 74 2.70 12.40 14.30
C LYS A 74 3.31 13.62 13.59
N SER A 75 4.30 13.41 12.71
CA SER A 75 5.05 14.52 12.10
C SER A 75 4.22 15.25 11.05
N LYS A 76 4.39 16.58 11.00
CA LYS A 76 3.83 17.45 9.97
C LYS A 76 4.81 17.73 8.83
N ASP A 77 6.01 17.15 8.85
CA ASP A 77 7.06 17.42 7.88
C ASP A 77 6.70 16.96 6.46
N PHE A 78 5.69 16.07 6.35
CA PHE A 78 5.20 15.52 5.10
C PHE A 78 4.02 16.27 4.47
N THR A 79 3.51 17.32 5.11
CA THR A 79 2.31 18.04 4.64
C THR A 79 2.50 18.73 3.28
N GLN A 80 3.71 19.14 2.95
CA GLN A 80 4.04 19.67 1.61
C GLN A 80 3.95 18.61 0.50
N LEU A 81 3.94 17.34 0.86
CA LEU A 81 3.73 16.19 -0.05
C LEU A 81 2.27 15.74 -0.09
N GLY A 82 1.35 16.51 0.52
CA GLY A 82 -0.06 16.17 0.64
C GLY A 82 -0.36 15.07 1.66
N LEU A 83 0.60 14.77 2.55
CA LEU A 83 0.51 13.70 3.55
C LEU A 83 0.33 14.31 4.94
N TYR A 84 -0.78 13.99 5.62
CA TYR A 84 -1.15 14.54 6.91
C TYR A 84 -1.02 13.48 8.01
N PRO A 85 -0.59 13.86 9.24
CA PRO A 85 -0.46 12.94 10.34
C PRO A 85 -1.81 12.38 10.78
N ILE A 86 -1.84 11.09 11.11
CA ILE A 86 -3.02 10.44 11.68
C ILE A 86 -3.09 10.56 13.21
N PHE A 87 -1.94 10.77 13.85
CA PHE A 87 -1.84 10.96 15.28
C PHE A 87 -1.65 12.43 15.66
N ASN A 88 -2.20 12.81 16.80
CA ASN A 88 -1.94 14.11 17.39
C ASN A 88 -0.49 14.19 17.90
N LYS A 89 0.17 15.35 17.73
CA LYS A 89 1.53 15.60 18.21
C LYS A 89 1.70 15.34 19.72
N LYS A 90 0.63 15.51 20.52
CA LYS A 90 0.64 15.30 21.98
C LYS A 90 0.50 13.83 22.39
N LEU A 91 0.27 12.92 21.45
CA LEU A 91 0.21 11.50 21.74
C LEU A 91 1.54 11.02 22.31
N GLU A 92 1.51 10.32 23.42
CA GLU A 92 2.68 9.67 24.02
C GLU A 92 2.38 8.20 24.26
N LEU A 93 3.34 7.34 23.96
CA LEU A 93 3.26 5.90 24.20
C LEU A 93 3.95 5.56 25.52
N ASN A 94 3.17 5.30 26.58
CA ASN A 94 3.67 4.92 27.89
C ASN A 94 4.40 3.57 27.85
N ALA A 95 3.73 2.56 27.31
CA ALA A 95 4.26 1.20 27.24
C ALA A 95 3.87 0.49 25.93
N LEU A 96 4.71 -0.44 25.52
CA LEU A 96 4.46 -1.39 24.45
C LEU A 96 4.69 -2.79 25.02
N ILE A 97 3.66 -3.64 24.99
CA ILE A 97 3.72 -4.98 25.56
C ILE A 97 3.49 -5.98 24.45
N MET A 98 4.44 -6.89 24.26
CA MET A 98 4.36 -7.98 23.28
C MET A 98 4.23 -9.29 24.04
N GLU A 99 3.08 -9.95 23.91
CA GLU A 99 2.80 -11.23 24.57
C GLU A 99 2.25 -12.23 23.54
N SER A 100 2.97 -13.33 23.35
CA SER A 100 2.60 -14.34 22.35
C SER A 100 2.34 -13.74 20.96
N ASN A 101 1.08 -13.76 20.50
CA ASN A 101 0.64 -13.22 19.24
C ASN A 101 -0.15 -11.89 19.38
N GLN A 102 -0.03 -11.20 20.50
CA GLN A 102 -0.72 -9.95 20.77
C GLN A 102 0.25 -8.81 21.03
N LEU A 103 -0.12 -7.63 20.57
CA LEU A 103 0.58 -6.39 20.82
C LEU A 103 -0.34 -5.42 21.56
N THR A 104 0.10 -4.89 22.69
CA THR A 104 -0.68 -3.92 23.47
C THR A 104 0.01 -2.57 23.44
N PHE A 105 -0.68 -1.55 22.99
CA PHE A 105 -0.27 -0.15 23.08
C PHE A 105 -0.92 0.48 24.31
N ASP A 106 -0.13 1.09 25.18
CA ASP A 106 -0.60 1.89 26.31
C ASP A 106 -0.25 3.36 26.06
N PHE A 107 -1.25 4.16 25.70
CA PHE A 107 -1.09 5.58 25.46
C PHE A 107 -1.46 6.42 26.68
N THR A 108 -0.91 7.64 26.77
CA THR A 108 -1.36 8.63 27.75
C THR A 108 -2.79 9.09 27.45
N ASN A 109 -3.49 9.64 28.46
CA ASN A 109 -4.84 10.17 28.27
C ASN A 109 -4.90 11.46 27.43
N ASN A 110 -3.76 11.95 26.96
CA ASN A 110 -3.69 13.00 25.94
C ASN A 110 -4.15 12.51 24.56
N PHE A 111 -4.39 11.20 24.43
CA PHE A 111 -4.93 10.58 23.21
C PHE A 111 -6.42 10.90 23.08
N LYS A 112 -6.71 12.01 22.40
CA LYS A 112 -8.08 12.43 22.11
C LYS A 112 -8.43 12.16 20.67
N ILE A 113 -9.54 11.49 20.46
CA ILE A 113 -10.13 11.17 19.17
C ILE A 113 -11.35 12.05 18.97
N SER A 114 -11.50 12.62 17.77
CA SER A 114 -12.55 13.59 17.48
C SER A 114 -13.87 12.94 17.05
N ASN A 115 -13.80 11.79 16.38
CA ASN A 115 -14.95 11.12 15.77
C ASN A 115 -14.64 9.66 15.41
N ASN A 116 -15.65 8.94 14.94
CA ASN A 116 -15.53 7.54 14.53
C ASN A 116 -14.57 7.33 13.36
N GLN A 117 -14.51 8.27 12.39
CA GLN A 117 -13.59 8.13 11.26
C GLN A 117 -12.14 8.14 11.71
N GLN A 118 -11.75 9.10 12.54
CA GLN A 118 -10.40 9.12 13.11
C GLN A 118 -10.09 7.87 13.94
N ALA A 119 -11.06 7.35 14.67
CA ALA A 119 -10.90 6.09 15.42
C ALA A 119 -10.64 4.92 14.45
N LEU A 120 -11.39 4.84 13.37
CA LEU A 120 -11.24 3.81 12.35
C LEU A 120 -9.89 3.92 11.64
N ASP A 121 -9.50 5.13 11.21
CA ASP A 121 -8.20 5.38 10.58
C ASP A 121 -7.03 4.84 11.42
N ILE A 122 -7.11 5.07 12.74
CA ILE A 122 -6.10 4.60 13.68
C ILE A 122 -6.13 3.08 13.81
N CYS A 123 -7.32 2.48 13.90
CA CYS A 123 -7.46 1.03 13.98
C CYS A 123 -6.92 0.35 12.71
N GLU A 124 -7.26 0.87 11.53
CA GLU A 124 -6.78 0.36 10.25
C GLU A 124 -5.27 0.52 10.10
N ALA A 125 -4.73 1.70 10.46
CA ALA A 125 -3.29 1.95 10.40
C ALA A 125 -2.51 1.00 11.31
N LEU A 126 -2.95 0.81 12.55
CA LEU A 126 -2.32 -0.11 13.49
C LEU A 126 -2.43 -1.57 13.02
N SER A 127 -3.60 -1.97 12.51
CA SER A 127 -3.81 -3.30 11.93
C SER A 127 -2.84 -3.55 10.78
N TYR A 128 -2.82 -2.68 9.79
CA TYR A 128 -1.98 -2.82 8.59
C TYR A 128 -0.48 -2.84 8.92
N LEU A 129 -0.03 -2.01 9.86
CA LEU A 129 1.38 -1.92 10.22
C LEU A 129 1.85 -3.08 11.07
N PHE A 130 1.04 -3.55 12.01
CA PHE A 130 1.53 -4.38 13.10
C PHE A 130 0.82 -5.74 13.23
N CYS A 131 -0.35 -5.95 12.62
CA CYS A 131 -0.98 -7.27 12.58
C CYS A 131 -0.35 -8.16 11.49
N LYS A 132 0.94 -8.44 11.64
CA LYS A 132 1.76 -9.27 10.77
C LYS A 132 2.88 -9.93 11.58
N ASP A 133 3.68 -10.79 10.97
CA ASP A 133 4.81 -11.46 11.61
C ASP A 133 4.42 -12.15 12.94
N GLY A 134 3.26 -12.85 12.93
CA GLY A 134 2.74 -13.60 14.05
C GLY A 134 1.86 -12.80 15.01
N ILE A 135 1.69 -11.49 14.84
CA ILE A 135 0.75 -10.68 15.62
C ILE A 135 -0.63 -10.79 15.00
N SER A 136 -1.57 -11.40 15.73
CA SER A 136 -2.96 -11.61 15.30
C SER A 136 -3.96 -10.64 15.90
N LYS A 137 -3.54 -9.84 16.91
CA LYS A 137 -4.42 -8.89 17.59
C LYS A 137 -3.64 -7.74 18.21
N ILE A 138 -4.25 -6.56 18.16
CA ILE A 138 -3.78 -5.39 18.91
C ILE A 138 -4.79 -5.03 19.98
N ASN A 139 -4.28 -4.82 21.19
CA ASN A 139 -5.03 -4.32 22.33
C ASN A 139 -4.62 -2.88 22.65
N MET A 140 -5.53 -2.11 23.25
CA MET A 140 -5.31 -0.72 23.60
C MET A 140 -5.51 -0.49 25.09
N LYS A 141 -4.61 0.30 25.67
CA LYS A 141 -4.76 0.85 27.02
C LYS A 141 -4.59 2.36 26.98
N ILE A 142 -5.19 3.05 27.94
CA ILE A 142 -5.00 4.47 28.20
C ILE A 142 -4.68 4.62 29.68
N ASP A 143 -3.50 5.17 30.01
CA ASP A 143 -2.96 5.26 31.38
C ASP A 143 -3.06 3.92 32.12
N GLY A 144 -2.64 2.84 31.48
CA GLY A 144 -2.64 1.47 32.04
C GLY A 144 -4.00 0.78 32.07
N LYS A 145 -5.10 1.45 31.73
CA LYS A 145 -6.45 0.88 31.72
C LYS A 145 -6.85 0.39 30.37
N ALA A 146 -7.29 -0.86 30.28
CA ALA A 146 -7.81 -1.41 29.02
C ALA A 146 -9.08 -0.65 28.59
N VAL A 147 -9.16 -0.34 27.29
CA VAL A 147 -10.31 0.34 26.69
C VAL A 147 -10.91 -0.51 25.58
N SER A 148 -12.23 -0.53 25.48
CA SER A 148 -12.98 -1.27 24.45
C SER A 148 -13.34 -0.42 23.23
N SER A 149 -13.37 0.90 23.40
CA SER A 149 -13.54 1.92 22.37
C SER A 149 -12.81 3.18 22.83
N PHE A 150 -12.49 4.07 21.89
CA PHE A 150 -12.03 5.41 22.28
C PHE A 150 -13.20 6.25 22.81
N GLU A 151 -12.88 7.21 23.68
CA GLU A 151 -13.86 8.13 24.24
C GLU A 151 -14.65 8.83 23.12
N ASN A 152 -15.97 8.92 23.27
CA ASN A 152 -16.89 9.51 22.28
C ASN A 152 -16.94 8.82 20.92
N THR A 153 -16.52 7.56 20.83
CA THR A 153 -16.62 6.77 19.58
C THR A 153 -17.34 5.45 19.82
N THR A 154 -17.84 4.85 18.74
CA THR A 154 -18.52 3.56 18.75
C THR A 154 -17.69 2.44 18.11
N ILE A 155 -16.48 2.76 17.63
CA ILE A 155 -15.62 1.77 16.99
C ILE A 155 -15.03 0.81 18.03
N PRO A 156 -15.32 -0.50 17.96
CA PRO A 156 -14.80 -1.47 18.92
C PRO A 156 -13.32 -1.75 18.63
N LEU A 157 -12.45 -1.54 19.61
CA LEU A 157 -11.00 -1.78 19.45
C LEU A 157 -10.64 -3.27 19.31
N SER A 158 -11.59 -4.17 19.58
CA SER A 158 -11.43 -5.60 19.28
C SER A 158 -11.34 -5.93 17.78
N CYS A 159 -11.69 -4.98 16.91
CA CYS A 159 -11.58 -5.14 15.46
C CYS A 159 -10.13 -5.03 14.94
N ILE A 160 -9.17 -4.58 15.77
CA ILE A 160 -7.77 -4.41 15.33
C ILE A 160 -7.11 -5.79 15.20
N THR A 161 -7.36 -6.42 14.08
CA THR A 161 -6.87 -7.75 13.67
C THR A 161 -6.44 -7.69 12.21
N PRO A 162 -5.68 -8.66 11.68
CA PRO A 162 -5.28 -8.67 10.27
C PRO A 162 -6.47 -8.52 9.30
N ASN A 163 -7.65 -8.97 9.70
CA ASN A 163 -8.86 -8.94 8.88
C ASN A 163 -9.55 -7.57 8.81
N LEU A 164 -9.10 -6.57 9.58
CA LEU A 164 -9.63 -5.21 9.46
C LEU A 164 -9.26 -4.59 8.10
N GLY A 165 -8.02 -4.79 7.64
CA GLY A 165 -7.51 -4.20 6.43
C GLY A 165 -7.12 -2.73 6.58
N ILE A 166 -7.11 -2.01 5.46
CA ILE A 166 -6.81 -0.56 5.37
C ILE A 166 -7.66 0.05 4.26
N ASN A 167 -8.10 1.30 4.42
CA ASN A 167 -9.02 1.96 3.48
C ASN A 167 -10.26 1.08 3.21
N ASN A 168 -10.85 0.58 4.27
CA ASN A 168 -11.99 -0.32 4.21
C ASN A 168 -13.28 0.49 4.23
N PHE A 169 -13.72 0.94 3.06
CA PHE A 169 -14.90 1.80 2.91
C PHE A 169 -16.25 1.05 3.03
N GLU A 170 -16.22 -0.28 3.01
CA GLU A 170 -17.42 -1.12 2.98
C GLU A 170 -17.78 -1.72 4.36
N THR A 171 -17.20 -1.23 5.46
CA THR A 171 -17.25 -1.97 6.73
C THR A 171 -18.56 -1.82 7.47
N SER A 172 -19.29 -2.92 7.60
CA SER A 172 -20.03 -3.21 8.84
C SER A 172 -19.19 -4.15 9.72
N THR A 173 -19.26 -4.02 11.05
CA THR A 173 -18.59 -4.94 11.98
C THR A 173 -19.01 -6.40 11.81
N PHE A 174 -20.13 -6.65 11.16
CA PHE A 174 -20.66 -7.98 10.81
C PHE A 174 -19.82 -8.67 9.74
N ASP A 175 -19.29 -7.89 8.78
CA ASP A 175 -18.58 -8.44 7.63
C ASP A 175 -17.20 -8.96 8.00
N LEU A 176 -16.60 -8.45 9.09
CA LEU A 176 -15.29 -8.88 9.57
C LEU A 176 -15.20 -10.36 9.94
N TYR A 177 -16.31 -10.98 10.32
CA TYR A 177 -16.34 -12.39 10.73
C TYR A 177 -16.70 -13.34 9.58
N GLN A 178 -17.45 -12.86 8.60
CA GLN A 178 -17.92 -13.68 7.48
C GLN A 178 -17.09 -13.55 6.21
N THR A 179 -16.22 -12.54 6.18
CA THR A 179 -15.38 -12.22 5.03
C THR A 179 -13.92 -12.12 5.43
N SER A 180 -13.04 -12.25 4.43
CA SER A 180 -11.62 -11.95 4.55
C SER A 180 -11.29 -10.64 3.81
N SER A 181 -10.42 -9.83 4.39
CA SER A 181 -9.87 -8.67 3.72
C SER A 181 -8.84 -9.11 2.67
N VAL A 182 -8.94 -8.55 1.49
CA VAL A 182 -7.90 -8.62 0.45
C VAL A 182 -7.57 -7.20 0.02
N LEU A 183 -6.35 -6.98 -0.43
CA LEU A 183 -5.86 -5.64 -0.77
C LEU A 183 -5.77 -5.49 -2.28
N VAL A 184 -6.37 -4.42 -2.80
CA VAL A 184 -6.19 -3.98 -4.19
C VAL A 184 -5.32 -2.73 -4.17
N TYR A 185 -4.21 -2.76 -4.90
CA TYR A 185 -3.29 -1.63 -4.97
C TYR A 185 -3.63 -0.75 -6.18
N ASN A 186 -4.16 0.44 -5.93
CA ASN A 186 -4.52 1.42 -6.93
C ASN A 186 -3.56 2.63 -6.93
N GLU A 187 -3.53 3.37 -8.03
CA GLU A 187 -2.72 4.58 -8.16
C GLU A 187 -3.55 5.79 -7.78
N LYS A 188 -2.95 6.72 -7.03
CA LYS A 188 -3.53 8.04 -6.74
C LYS A 188 -2.45 9.10 -6.85
N GLU A 189 -2.75 10.16 -7.58
CA GLU A 189 -1.87 11.32 -7.66
C GLU A 189 -2.17 12.28 -6.50
N ILE A 190 -1.13 12.64 -5.73
CA ILE A 190 -1.23 13.54 -4.58
C ILE A 190 -0.04 14.49 -4.64
N ALA A 191 -0.31 15.80 -4.67
CA ALA A 191 0.69 16.84 -4.74
C ALA A 191 1.72 16.63 -5.89
N GLY A 192 1.26 16.14 -7.06
CA GLY A 192 2.09 15.89 -8.23
C GLY A 192 2.99 14.65 -8.15
N LYS A 193 2.72 13.76 -7.19
CA LYS A 193 3.40 12.47 -7.05
C LYS A 193 2.39 11.33 -7.05
N THR A 194 2.69 10.26 -7.77
CA THR A 194 1.90 9.02 -7.77
C THR A 194 2.21 8.20 -6.52
N TYR A 195 1.16 7.81 -5.80
CA TYR A 195 1.19 6.88 -4.68
C TYR A 195 0.40 5.62 -5.02
N TYR A 196 0.88 4.48 -4.54
CA TYR A 196 0.21 3.19 -4.65
C TYR A 196 -0.51 2.90 -3.34
N ILE A 197 -1.83 2.89 -3.39
CA ILE A 197 -2.70 2.89 -2.21
C ILE A 197 -3.40 1.54 -2.11
N PRO A 198 -3.14 0.76 -1.05
CA PRO A 198 -3.92 -0.44 -0.76
C PRO A 198 -5.32 -0.05 -0.30
N THR A 199 -6.31 -0.62 -0.96
CA THR A 199 -7.74 -0.50 -0.59
C THR A 199 -8.26 -1.89 -0.26
N THR A 200 -8.96 -2.03 0.84
CA THR A 200 -9.54 -3.30 1.24
C THR A 200 -10.80 -3.59 0.44
N THR A 201 -10.81 -4.74 -0.21
CA THR A 201 -11.99 -5.40 -0.75
C THR A 201 -12.28 -6.62 0.10
N ARG A 202 -13.57 -6.95 0.27
CA ARG A 202 -13.97 -8.08 1.12
C ARG A 202 -14.45 -9.25 0.27
N ILE A 203 -13.88 -10.42 0.55
CA ILE A 203 -14.29 -11.69 -0.09
C ILE A 203 -14.97 -12.58 0.94
N GLN A 204 -15.99 -13.34 0.51
CA GLN A 204 -16.68 -14.30 1.37
C GLN A 204 -15.74 -15.44 1.78
N ASN A 205 -15.79 -15.85 3.06
CA ASN A 205 -14.96 -16.93 3.57
C ASN A 205 -15.39 -18.31 3.05
N THR A 206 -16.62 -18.43 2.55
CA THR A 206 -17.22 -19.72 2.14
C THR A 206 -17.67 -19.68 0.68
N ASN A 207 -17.59 -20.84 0.03
CA ASN A 207 -18.20 -21.12 -1.29
C ASN A 207 -17.64 -20.34 -2.50
N GLN A 208 -16.54 -19.63 -2.37
CA GLN A 208 -15.89 -18.99 -3.52
C GLN A 208 -14.68 -19.79 -3.99
N THR A 209 -14.65 -20.12 -5.27
CA THR A 209 -13.46 -20.70 -5.91
C THR A 209 -12.36 -19.65 -6.02
N ILE A 210 -11.11 -20.09 -6.15
CA ILE A 210 -9.99 -19.15 -6.35
C ILE A 210 -10.20 -18.27 -7.59
N ASP A 211 -10.77 -18.81 -8.64
CA ASP A 211 -11.08 -18.07 -9.86
C ASP A 211 -12.10 -16.94 -9.62
N GLN A 212 -13.13 -17.19 -8.81
CA GLN A 212 -14.12 -16.18 -8.41
C GLN A 212 -13.46 -15.08 -7.54
N LYS A 213 -12.55 -15.46 -6.63
CA LYS A 213 -11.82 -14.50 -5.79
C LYS A 213 -10.90 -13.62 -6.64
N VAL A 214 -10.20 -14.20 -7.60
CA VAL A 214 -9.35 -13.46 -8.56
C VAL A 214 -10.19 -12.51 -9.40
N SER A 215 -11.32 -12.95 -9.94
CA SER A 215 -12.22 -12.09 -10.73
C SER A 215 -12.72 -10.91 -9.91
N LEU A 216 -13.19 -11.15 -8.67
CA LEU A 216 -13.63 -10.08 -7.77
C LEU A 216 -12.52 -9.05 -7.51
N LEU A 217 -11.29 -9.52 -7.27
CA LEU A 217 -10.15 -8.63 -7.04
C LEU A 217 -9.84 -7.79 -8.28
N LEU A 218 -9.89 -8.38 -9.47
CA LEU A 218 -9.67 -7.67 -10.73
C LEU A 218 -10.77 -6.65 -11.05
N ASP A 219 -12.01 -6.91 -10.65
CA ASP A 219 -13.12 -5.96 -10.81
C ASP A 219 -12.94 -4.67 -9.99
N HIS A 220 -12.23 -4.75 -8.86
CA HIS A 220 -11.89 -3.59 -8.03
C HIS A 220 -10.54 -2.94 -8.41
N PHE A 221 -9.86 -3.47 -9.42
CA PHE A 221 -8.56 -2.99 -9.85
C PHE A 221 -8.72 -1.81 -10.81
N GLU A 222 -8.53 -0.60 -10.28
CA GLU A 222 -8.58 0.62 -11.08
C GLU A 222 -7.38 0.70 -12.01
N ASN A 223 -7.67 0.64 -13.32
CA ASN A 223 -6.67 0.71 -14.37
C ASN A 223 -7.28 1.30 -15.64
N ASN A 224 -6.49 2.02 -16.42
CA ASN A 224 -6.88 2.52 -17.75
C ASN A 224 -7.13 1.38 -18.75
N THR A 225 -6.58 0.21 -18.49
CA THR A 225 -6.78 -1.00 -19.29
C THR A 225 -7.46 -2.05 -18.45
N LYS A 226 -8.63 -2.53 -18.88
CA LYS A 226 -9.34 -3.60 -18.18
C LYS A 226 -8.49 -4.86 -18.13
N VAL A 227 -8.17 -5.32 -16.92
CA VAL A 227 -7.45 -6.57 -16.69
C VAL A 227 -8.45 -7.73 -16.71
N GLU A 228 -8.28 -8.65 -17.64
CA GLU A 228 -9.20 -9.78 -17.82
C GLU A 228 -8.44 -11.11 -17.80
N THR A 229 -9.04 -12.13 -17.20
CA THR A 229 -8.53 -13.51 -17.27
C THR A 229 -8.94 -14.18 -18.59
N THR A 230 -8.04 -14.99 -19.15
CA THR A 230 -8.28 -15.78 -20.38
C THR A 230 -8.56 -17.24 -20.08
N LYS A 231 -8.20 -17.71 -18.89
CA LYS A 231 -8.44 -19.06 -18.37
C LYS A 231 -8.72 -19.00 -16.87
N LYS A 232 -9.28 -20.10 -16.33
CA LYS A 232 -9.49 -20.25 -14.89
C LYS A 232 -8.17 -20.21 -14.13
N SER A 233 -8.15 -19.42 -13.08
CA SER A 233 -7.04 -19.35 -12.13
C SER A 233 -6.94 -20.64 -11.32
N GLN A 234 -5.74 -21.02 -10.92
CA GLN A 234 -5.46 -22.24 -10.16
C GLN A 234 -4.61 -21.93 -8.94
N LEU A 235 -4.93 -22.57 -7.83
CA LEU A 235 -4.13 -22.49 -6.60
C LEU A 235 -3.67 -23.90 -6.23
N ASN A 236 -2.35 -24.11 -6.19
CA ASN A 236 -1.71 -25.39 -5.84
C ASN A 236 -0.60 -25.11 -4.84
N ASP A 237 -0.66 -25.65 -3.65
CA ASP A 237 0.37 -25.53 -2.59
C ASP A 237 0.80 -24.08 -2.34
N GLY A 238 -0.16 -23.15 -2.33
CA GLY A 238 0.10 -21.71 -2.14
C GLY A 238 0.58 -20.96 -3.38
N LEU A 239 0.83 -21.64 -4.49
CA LEU A 239 1.15 -21.00 -5.76
C LEU A 239 -0.13 -20.70 -6.56
N LEU A 240 -0.40 -19.43 -6.77
CA LEU A 240 -1.50 -18.95 -7.61
C LEU A 240 -1.03 -18.75 -9.04
N SER A 241 -1.61 -19.49 -9.98
CA SER A 241 -1.40 -19.34 -11.42
C SER A 241 -2.55 -18.58 -12.04
N ILE A 242 -2.26 -17.45 -12.69
CA ILE A 242 -3.25 -16.54 -13.29
C ILE A 242 -2.93 -16.36 -14.77
N TYR A 243 -3.94 -16.41 -15.61
CA TYR A 243 -3.82 -16.30 -17.06
C TYR A 243 -4.52 -15.01 -17.51
N LEU A 244 -3.74 -13.98 -17.82
CA LEU A 244 -4.24 -12.67 -18.20
C LEU A 244 -4.27 -12.46 -19.71
N SER A 245 -5.11 -11.53 -20.14
CA SER A 245 -5.18 -11.07 -21.52
C SER A 245 -3.95 -10.24 -21.88
N SER A 246 -3.46 -10.39 -23.13
CA SER A 246 -2.36 -9.60 -23.68
C SER A 246 -2.67 -8.10 -23.82
N ARG A 247 -3.91 -7.68 -23.58
CA ARG A 247 -4.31 -6.26 -23.60
C ARG A 247 -3.59 -5.39 -22.57
N ILE A 248 -3.00 -6.01 -21.51
CA ILE A 248 -2.25 -5.33 -20.47
C ILE A 248 -0.78 -5.10 -20.83
N LEU A 249 -0.32 -5.64 -21.96
CA LEU A 249 1.04 -5.44 -22.45
C LEU A 249 1.22 -4.04 -23.04
N ASP A 250 2.38 -3.46 -22.81
CA ASP A 250 2.81 -2.22 -23.45
C ASP A 250 3.30 -2.47 -24.90
N ASN A 251 3.79 -1.41 -25.55
CA ASN A 251 4.31 -1.48 -26.92
C ASN A 251 5.58 -2.35 -27.07
N SER A 252 6.21 -2.72 -25.95
CA SER A 252 7.40 -3.60 -25.90
C SER A 252 7.03 -5.04 -25.58
N GLU A 253 5.73 -5.39 -25.59
CA GLU A 253 5.18 -6.70 -25.26
C GLU A 253 5.45 -7.12 -23.80
N ASN A 254 5.66 -6.16 -22.89
CA ASN A 254 5.85 -6.40 -21.46
C ASN A 254 4.67 -5.87 -20.65
N ILE A 255 4.42 -6.46 -19.48
CA ILE A 255 3.55 -5.83 -18.48
C ILE A 255 4.31 -4.63 -17.90
N PRO A 256 3.72 -3.41 -17.89
CA PRO A 256 4.34 -2.27 -17.21
C PRO A 256 4.75 -2.65 -15.78
N PRO A 257 6.01 -2.39 -15.36
CA PRO A 257 6.52 -2.91 -14.08
C PRO A 257 5.69 -2.52 -12.86
N THR A 258 5.14 -1.29 -12.84
CA THR A 258 4.26 -0.85 -11.75
C THR A 258 2.93 -1.62 -11.74
N LEU A 259 2.37 -1.93 -12.91
CA LEU A 259 1.17 -2.75 -13.04
C LEU A 259 1.43 -4.19 -12.57
N TYR A 260 2.57 -4.78 -12.97
CA TYR A 260 2.98 -6.11 -12.49
C TYR A 260 3.06 -6.16 -10.97
N SER A 261 3.80 -5.22 -10.35
CA SER A 261 3.96 -5.16 -8.89
C SER A 261 2.63 -4.94 -8.15
N ARG A 262 1.73 -4.13 -8.72
CA ARG A 262 0.37 -3.91 -8.15
C ARG A 262 -0.45 -5.19 -8.20
N LEU A 263 -0.48 -5.88 -9.33
CA LEU A 263 -1.17 -7.16 -9.51
C LEU A 263 -0.60 -8.21 -8.55
N GLU A 264 0.71 -8.40 -8.53
CA GLU A 264 1.39 -9.36 -7.67
C GLU A 264 1.05 -9.13 -6.18
N LYS A 265 1.23 -7.90 -5.67
CA LYS A 265 0.89 -7.57 -4.27
C LYS A 265 -0.58 -7.75 -3.95
N SER A 266 -1.46 -7.42 -4.90
CA SER A 266 -2.89 -7.63 -4.72
C SER A 266 -3.24 -9.13 -4.63
N PHE A 267 -2.67 -9.95 -5.49
CA PHE A 267 -2.91 -11.40 -5.47
C PHE A 267 -2.27 -12.08 -4.25
N LEU A 268 -1.09 -11.63 -3.80
CA LEU A 268 -0.47 -12.11 -2.56
C LEU A 268 -1.27 -11.77 -1.30
N SER A 269 -2.25 -10.85 -1.39
CA SER A 269 -3.16 -10.55 -0.28
C SER A 269 -4.31 -11.56 -0.15
N LEU A 270 -4.52 -12.43 -1.16
CA LEU A 270 -5.53 -13.48 -1.10
C LEU A 270 -5.18 -14.53 -0.04
N PRO A 271 -6.17 -15.06 0.70
CA PRO A 271 -5.93 -16.18 1.61
C PRO A 271 -5.29 -17.38 0.91
N ASP A 272 -4.38 -18.02 1.62
CA ASP A 272 -3.66 -19.23 1.17
C ASP A 272 -2.72 -19.03 -0.03
N VAL A 273 -2.51 -17.80 -0.51
CA VAL A 273 -1.54 -17.49 -1.57
C VAL A 273 -0.21 -17.06 -0.96
N SER A 274 0.85 -17.77 -1.32
CA SER A 274 2.23 -17.47 -0.91
C SER A 274 3.14 -17.05 -2.07
N SER A 275 2.74 -17.36 -3.31
CA SER A 275 3.45 -16.95 -4.52
C SER A 275 2.49 -16.82 -5.70
N VAL A 276 2.87 -16.03 -6.69
CA VAL A 276 2.04 -15.73 -7.87
C VAL A 276 2.82 -15.96 -9.15
N HIS A 277 2.22 -16.67 -10.10
CA HIS A 277 2.69 -16.78 -11.46
C HIS A 277 1.66 -16.17 -12.41
N ILE A 278 2.09 -15.18 -13.19
CA ILE A 278 1.25 -14.52 -14.20
C ILE A 278 1.63 -15.05 -15.59
N TYR A 279 0.64 -15.54 -16.31
CA TYR A 279 0.81 -16.06 -17.67
C TYR A 279 0.06 -15.16 -18.66
N ILE A 280 0.69 -14.87 -19.79
CA ILE A 280 0.08 -14.26 -20.96
C ILE A 280 0.39 -15.15 -22.17
N ASN A 281 -0.64 -15.48 -22.97
CA ASN A 281 -0.50 -16.40 -24.11
C ASN A 281 0.11 -17.76 -23.74
N ASN A 282 -0.06 -18.22 -22.51
CA ASN A 282 0.56 -19.41 -21.89
C ASN A 282 2.05 -19.31 -21.60
N GLU A 283 2.65 -18.15 -21.76
CA GLU A 283 4.04 -17.89 -21.38
C GLU A 283 4.07 -17.27 -19.98
N LEU A 284 4.97 -17.76 -19.12
CA LEU A 284 5.19 -17.20 -17.80
C LEU A 284 5.86 -15.85 -17.95
N ILE A 285 5.21 -14.81 -17.44
CA ILE A 285 5.79 -13.48 -17.35
C ILE A 285 6.62 -13.40 -16.06
N GLN A 286 7.89 -13.16 -16.18
CA GLN A 286 8.78 -12.93 -15.05
C GLN A 286 8.93 -11.42 -14.85
N GLU A 287 9.01 -11.00 -13.59
CA GLU A 287 9.44 -9.64 -13.28
C GLU A 287 10.85 -9.43 -13.87
N ASP A 288 11.03 -8.37 -14.64
CA ASP A 288 12.37 -8.00 -15.09
C ASP A 288 13.19 -7.58 -13.87
N GLN A 289 14.07 -8.45 -13.39
CA GLN A 289 14.91 -8.24 -12.20
C GLN A 289 15.79 -6.98 -12.31
N ASN A 290 15.94 -6.42 -13.51
CA ASN A 290 16.68 -5.18 -13.74
C ASN A 290 15.84 -3.92 -13.49
N VAL A 291 14.51 -4.04 -13.40
CA VAL A 291 13.57 -2.93 -13.15
C VAL A 291 12.79 -3.21 -11.88
N SER A 292 13.47 -3.15 -10.73
CA SER A 292 12.80 -3.18 -9.43
C SER A 292 11.98 -1.89 -9.23
N THR A 293 10.79 -1.83 -9.80
CA THR A 293 9.82 -0.78 -9.52
C THR A 293 9.06 -1.17 -8.26
N SER A 294 9.60 -0.78 -7.12
CA SER A 294 8.90 -0.94 -5.86
C SER A 294 7.71 0.02 -5.79
N ILE A 295 6.51 -0.50 -5.57
CA ILE A 295 5.33 0.30 -5.23
C ILE A 295 5.28 0.66 -3.73
N ASP A 296 6.44 0.77 -3.08
CA ASP A 296 6.56 1.01 -1.63
C ASP A 296 6.41 2.48 -1.23
N ASN A 297 5.98 3.37 -2.13
CA ASN A 297 5.76 4.80 -1.85
C ASN A 297 6.94 5.45 -1.11
N ILE A 298 8.16 5.30 -1.60
CA ILE A 298 9.36 5.81 -0.92
C ILE A 298 9.30 7.33 -0.84
N VAL A 299 9.42 7.87 0.38
CA VAL A 299 9.46 9.31 0.66
C VAL A 299 10.77 9.66 1.35
N GLN A 300 11.42 10.70 0.83
CA GLN A 300 12.63 11.30 1.43
C GLN A 300 12.30 12.74 1.82
N ILE A 301 12.69 13.14 3.03
CA ILE A 301 12.59 14.51 3.54
C ILE A 301 13.95 15.18 3.35
#